data_72fffac60030edc5a30597a405b69bb3
#
_entry.id   72fffac60030edc5a30597a405b69bb3
#
_cell.length_a   1.000
_cell.length_b   1.000
_cell.length_c   1.000
_cell.angle_alpha   90.00
_cell.angle_beta   90.00
_cell.angle_gamma   90.00
#
_symmetry.space_group_name_H-M   'P 1'
#
loop_
_entity.id
_entity.type
_entity.pdbx_description
1 polymer ?
#
loop_
_entity_poly.entity_id
_entity_poly.type
_entity_poly.pdbx_seq_one_letter_code
_entity_poly.pdbx_strand_id
1 'polypeptide(L)'
;FWYFRENKADYAVMEVGMGGRFDATNVVMPVVSVITNVAMDHMQYLGNTLQEIAREKAGIIKEGIPVVTAAQHVALKELKKDAHNKKARIYFYGRDFEIDTRNKWEQGQVVVVKRKGMPKELEKSMLFVPFIGAHQAVNAAVAAMALTILMKEDGRINENDLREGLARTRWQGRFEIHHAGGKTVV
;
A
#
# COMPACT_ATOMS: atom_id res chain seq x y z
N PHE A 1 -10.86 -9.02 -14.96
CA PHE A 1 -10.68 -10.40 -14.42
C PHE A 1 -10.50 -11.41 -15.55
N TRP A 2 -11.39 -11.45 -16.54
CA TRP A 2 -11.30 -12.38 -17.68
C TRP A 2 -9.93 -12.30 -18.38
N TYR A 3 -9.45 -11.10 -18.68
CA TYR A 3 -8.13 -10.86 -19.29
C TYR A 3 -6.97 -11.49 -18.50
N PHE A 4 -6.94 -11.32 -17.19
CA PHE A 4 -5.89 -11.91 -16.34
C PHE A 4 -5.94 -13.44 -16.36
N ARG A 5 -7.15 -14.02 -16.35
CA ARG A 5 -7.33 -15.46 -16.43
C ARG A 5 -6.84 -16.02 -17.78
N GLU A 6 -7.24 -15.41 -18.88
CA GLU A 6 -6.82 -15.84 -20.23
C GLU A 6 -5.31 -15.75 -20.43
N ASN A 7 -4.67 -14.73 -19.85
CA ASN A 7 -3.22 -14.56 -19.90
C ASN A 7 -2.48 -15.28 -18.77
N LYS A 8 -3.19 -16.11 -17.98
CA LYS A 8 -2.61 -16.91 -16.89
C LYS A 8 -1.72 -16.09 -15.96
N ALA A 9 -2.16 -14.87 -15.59
CA ALA A 9 -1.43 -14.01 -14.68
C ALA A 9 -1.27 -14.68 -13.30
N ASP A 10 -0.05 -14.80 -12.80
CA ASP A 10 0.22 -15.36 -11.47
C ASP A 10 -0.30 -14.46 -10.36
N TYR A 11 -0.19 -13.14 -10.55
CA TYR A 11 -0.64 -12.12 -9.58
C TYR A 11 -1.43 -11.03 -10.28
N ALA A 12 -2.41 -10.49 -9.58
CA ALA A 12 -3.16 -9.32 -10.02
C ALA A 12 -3.22 -8.30 -8.89
N VAL A 13 -2.78 -7.08 -9.17
CA VAL A 13 -2.97 -5.93 -8.27
C VAL A 13 -4.23 -5.21 -8.72
N MET A 14 -5.27 -5.26 -7.87
CA MET A 14 -6.57 -4.69 -8.17
C MET A 14 -6.74 -3.36 -7.43
N GLU A 15 -6.80 -2.27 -8.19
CA GLU A 15 -7.08 -0.96 -7.63
C GLU A 15 -8.58 -0.70 -7.56
N VAL A 16 -9.05 -0.27 -6.39
CA VAL A 16 -10.44 0.15 -6.16
C VAL A 16 -10.68 1.48 -6.87
N GLY A 17 -11.72 1.57 -7.68
CA GLY A 17 -12.08 2.82 -8.36
C GLY A 17 -12.60 3.88 -7.39
N MET A 18 -13.53 3.50 -6.48
CA MET A 18 -14.09 4.42 -5.49
C MET A 18 -14.59 3.67 -4.26
N GLY A 19 -14.29 4.21 -3.05
CA GLY A 19 -14.76 3.66 -1.79
C GLY A 19 -14.14 2.30 -1.49
N GLY A 20 -14.87 1.23 -1.77
CA GLY A 20 -14.40 -0.14 -1.58
C GLY A 20 -15.55 -1.14 -1.47
N ARG A 21 -16.50 -0.92 -0.58
CA ARG A 21 -17.60 -1.85 -0.28
C ARG A 21 -18.40 -2.27 -1.52
N PHE A 22 -18.78 -1.31 -2.36
CA PHE A 22 -19.61 -1.50 -3.55
C PHE A 22 -18.80 -1.39 -4.85
N ASP A 23 -17.46 -1.37 -4.76
CA ASP A 23 -16.62 -1.33 -5.93
C ASP A 23 -16.67 -2.66 -6.70
N ALA A 24 -16.64 -2.58 -8.02
CA ALA A 24 -16.70 -3.77 -8.89
C ALA A 24 -15.50 -4.73 -8.65
N THR A 25 -14.36 -4.22 -8.18
CA THR A 25 -13.21 -5.04 -7.82
C THR A 25 -13.41 -5.84 -6.52
N ASN A 26 -14.40 -5.47 -5.70
CA ASN A 26 -14.63 -6.10 -4.40
C ASN A 26 -15.19 -7.53 -4.46
N VAL A 27 -15.38 -8.09 -5.65
CA VAL A 27 -15.77 -9.50 -5.84
C VAL A 27 -14.61 -10.48 -5.65
N VAL A 28 -13.35 -9.99 -5.63
CA VAL A 28 -12.18 -10.85 -5.44
C VAL A 28 -12.01 -11.29 -3.99
N MET A 29 -11.38 -12.48 -3.83
CA MET A 29 -10.80 -12.91 -2.56
C MET A 29 -9.29 -12.70 -2.63
N PRO A 30 -8.74 -11.64 -2.03
CA PRO A 30 -7.31 -11.32 -2.16
C PRO A 30 -6.45 -12.14 -1.19
N VAL A 31 -5.14 -12.17 -1.42
CA VAL A 31 -4.15 -12.66 -0.45
C VAL A 31 -3.90 -11.62 0.64
N VAL A 32 -3.99 -10.35 0.29
CA VAL A 32 -3.85 -9.22 1.21
C VAL A 32 -4.70 -8.05 0.73
N SER A 33 -5.41 -7.40 1.64
CA SER A 33 -6.10 -6.13 1.36
C SER A 33 -5.22 -4.95 1.78
N VAL A 34 -5.15 -3.92 0.95
CA VAL A 34 -4.36 -2.71 1.23
C VAL A 34 -5.26 -1.49 1.27
N ILE A 35 -5.21 -0.73 2.36
CA ILE A 35 -5.87 0.57 2.49
C ILE A 35 -4.78 1.58 2.84
N THR A 36 -4.28 2.33 1.85
CA THR A 36 -3.09 3.18 2.01
C THR A 36 -3.30 4.23 3.09
N ASN A 37 -4.20 5.15 2.85
CA ASN A 37 -4.60 6.20 3.80
C ASN A 37 -6.08 6.52 3.60
N VAL A 38 -6.68 7.23 4.54
CA VAL A 38 -8.05 7.74 4.45
C VAL A 38 -8.01 9.25 4.66
N ALA A 39 -8.47 9.98 3.66
CA ALA A 39 -8.62 11.43 3.66
C ALA A 39 -10.03 11.83 3.29
N MET A 40 -10.39 13.09 3.49
CA MET A 40 -11.66 13.65 3.05
C MET A 40 -11.63 13.78 1.52
N ASP A 41 -12.16 12.78 0.83
CA ASP A 41 -12.22 12.71 -0.62
C ASP A 41 -13.53 12.05 -1.06
N HIS A 42 -14.03 12.40 -2.24
CA HIS A 42 -15.30 11.90 -2.79
C HIS A 42 -16.48 11.99 -1.80
N MET A 43 -16.53 13.07 -1.01
CA MET A 43 -17.51 13.23 0.09
C MET A 43 -18.95 13.06 -0.36
N GLN A 44 -19.29 13.50 -1.56
CA GLN A 44 -20.64 13.37 -2.14
C GLN A 44 -21.10 11.90 -2.34
N TYR A 45 -20.18 10.93 -2.30
CA TYR A 45 -20.47 9.51 -2.49
C TYR A 45 -20.13 8.64 -1.27
N LEU A 46 -19.06 9.00 -0.55
CA LEU A 46 -18.51 8.14 0.51
C LEU A 46 -18.89 8.60 1.93
N GLY A 47 -19.48 9.80 2.05
CA GLY A 47 -19.87 10.38 3.33
C GLY A 47 -19.11 11.65 3.68
N ASN A 48 -19.59 12.36 4.70
CA ASN A 48 -19.11 13.67 5.11
C ASN A 48 -18.11 13.64 6.27
N THR A 49 -17.72 12.45 6.70
CA THR A 49 -16.77 12.24 7.81
C THR A 49 -15.71 11.21 7.45
N LEU A 50 -14.50 11.36 8.01
CA LEU A 50 -13.45 10.35 7.87
C LEU A 50 -13.90 8.96 8.33
N GLN A 51 -14.82 8.91 9.29
CA GLN A 51 -15.37 7.67 9.80
C GLN A 51 -16.23 6.95 8.74
N GLU A 52 -17.11 7.68 8.05
CA GLU A 52 -17.95 7.12 6.99
C GLU A 52 -17.09 6.65 5.81
N ILE A 53 -16.16 7.49 5.35
CA ILE A 53 -15.22 7.14 4.28
C ILE A 53 -14.39 5.89 4.65
N ALA A 54 -13.91 5.81 5.89
CA ALA A 54 -13.18 4.65 6.39
C ALA A 54 -14.02 3.37 6.36
N ARG A 55 -15.31 3.44 6.70
CA ARG A 55 -16.24 2.29 6.63
C ARG A 55 -16.46 1.80 5.21
N GLU A 56 -16.60 2.73 4.25
CA GLU A 56 -16.70 2.35 2.84
C GLU A 56 -15.44 1.66 2.34
N LYS A 57 -14.25 2.20 2.68
CA LYS A 57 -12.97 1.56 2.34
C LYS A 57 -12.77 0.23 3.06
N ALA A 58 -13.21 0.09 4.31
CA ALA A 58 -13.17 -1.16 5.06
C ALA A 58 -13.99 -2.30 4.42
N GLY A 59 -14.89 -1.96 3.49
CA GLY A 59 -15.64 -2.95 2.72
C GLY A 59 -14.80 -3.96 1.95
N ILE A 60 -13.54 -3.64 1.62
CA ILE A 60 -12.62 -4.56 0.94
C ILE A 60 -11.93 -5.56 1.89
N ILE A 61 -12.04 -5.38 3.19
CA ILE A 61 -11.52 -6.35 4.17
C ILE A 61 -12.33 -7.63 4.06
N LYS A 62 -11.67 -8.77 3.98
CA LYS A 62 -12.30 -10.09 3.86
C LYS A 62 -12.03 -10.93 5.10
N GLU A 63 -12.88 -11.91 5.35
CA GLU A 63 -12.74 -12.79 6.52
C GLU A 63 -11.41 -13.55 6.48
N GLY A 64 -10.64 -13.47 7.57
CA GLY A 64 -9.35 -14.12 7.71
C GLY A 64 -8.20 -13.53 6.88
N ILE A 65 -8.47 -12.61 5.94
CA ILE A 65 -7.47 -12.06 5.02
C ILE A 65 -6.72 -10.89 5.67
N PRO A 66 -5.37 -10.90 5.67
CA PRO A 66 -4.58 -9.81 6.23
C PRO A 66 -4.88 -8.45 5.59
N VAL A 67 -4.80 -7.39 6.41
CA VAL A 67 -4.98 -6.00 5.98
C VAL A 67 -3.71 -5.20 6.30
N VAL A 68 -3.24 -4.42 5.34
CA VAL A 68 -2.13 -3.47 5.53
C VAL A 68 -2.64 -2.05 5.35
N THR A 69 -2.30 -1.15 6.27
CA THR A 69 -2.78 0.23 6.20
C THR A 69 -1.79 1.24 6.80
N ALA A 70 -1.80 2.46 6.25
CA ALA A 70 -1.21 3.64 6.86
C ALA A 70 -2.27 4.63 7.38
N ALA A 71 -3.54 4.23 7.44
CA ALA A 71 -4.59 5.04 8.04
C ALA A 71 -4.30 5.31 9.53
N GLN A 72 -4.72 6.48 10.02
CA GLN A 72 -4.46 6.94 11.38
C GLN A 72 -5.76 7.37 12.08
N HIS A 73 -5.67 7.60 13.39
CA HIS A 73 -6.73 8.16 14.22
C HIS A 73 -8.10 7.48 14.05
N VAL A 74 -9.13 8.24 13.72
CA VAL A 74 -10.52 7.78 13.58
C VAL A 74 -10.64 6.73 12.48
N ALA A 75 -9.97 6.94 11.34
CA ALA A 75 -10.02 5.99 10.23
C ALA A 75 -9.41 4.63 10.65
N LEU A 76 -8.26 4.62 11.31
CA LEU A 76 -7.65 3.38 11.80
C LEU A 76 -8.55 2.66 12.81
N LYS A 77 -9.28 3.41 13.66
CA LYS A 77 -10.23 2.83 14.62
C LYS A 77 -11.34 2.04 13.91
N GLU A 78 -11.92 2.61 12.85
CA GLU A 78 -12.94 1.94 12.05
C GLU A 78 -12.40 0.70 11.32
N LEU A 79 -11.21 0.82 10.69
CA LEU A 79 -10.57 -0.32 10.04
C LEU A 79 -10.28 -1.47 11.02
N LYS A 80 -9.82 -1.16 12.24
CA LYS A 80 -9.58 -2.17 13.29
C LYS A 80 -10.86 -2.87 13.71
N LYS A 81 -11.99 -2.14 13.82
CA LYS A 81 -13.28 -2.71 14.15
C LYS A 81 -13.74 -3.71 13.09
N ASP A 82 -13.66 -3.34 11.81
CA ASP A 82 -14.05 -4.22 10.71
C ASP A 82 -13.11 -5.42 10.57
N ALA A 83 -11.80 -5.21 10.73
CA ALA A 83 -10.83 -6.30 10.73
C ALA A 83 -11.09 -7.29 11.86
N HIS A 84 -11.40 -6.82 13.08
CA HIS A 84 -11.75 -7.67 14.21
C HIS A 84 -13.01 -8.50 13.91
N ASN A 85 -14.07 -7.89 13.42
CA ASN A 85 -15.33 -8.56 13.08
C ASN A 85 -15.13 -9.66 12.02
N LYS A 86 -14.18 -9.47 11.10
CA LYS A 86 -13.81 -10.40 10.02
C LYS A 86 -12.65 -11.32 10.37
N LYS A 87 -12.19 -11.33 11.62
CA LYS A 87 -11.03 -12.12 12.09
C LYS A 87 -9.78 -11.89 11.22
N ALA A 88 -9.69 -10.73 10.60
CA ALA A 88 -8.59 -10.33 9.73
C ALA A 88 -7.46 -9.70 10.56
N ARG A 89 -6.21 -10.18 10.37
CA ARG A 89 -5.06 -9.55 11.00
C ARG A 89 -4.75 -8.22 10.33
N ILE A 90 -4.75 -7.13 11.10
CA ILE A 90 -4.42 -5.80 10.60
C ILE A 90 -2.98 -5.42 10.97
N TYR A 91 -2.20 -5.05 9.96
CA TYR A 91 -0.86 -4.47 10.08
C TYR A 91 -0.93 -2.98 9.77
N PHE A 92 -0.54 -2.13 10.69
CA PHE A 92 -0.64 -0.69 10.48
C PHE A 92 0.66 0.05 10.77
N TYR A 93 0.89 1.07 9.97
CA TYR A 93 2.04 1.95 10.06
C TYR A 93 2.17 2.59 11.44
N GLY A 94 3.41 2.68 11.94
CA GLY A 94 3.71 3.21 13.28
C GLY A 94 3.67 2.17 14.41
N ARG A 95 3.07 0.98 14.18
CA ARG A 95 3.12 -0.14 15.14
C ARG A 95 3.83 -1.36 14.58
N ASP A 96 3.32 -1.89 13.46
CA ASP A 96 3.80 -3.15 12.89
C ASP A 96 4.93 -2.92 11.88
N PHE A 97 4.91 -1.78 11.23
CA PHE A 97 5.97 -1.34 10.34
C PHE A 97 6.15 0.17 10.38
N GLU A 98 7.36 0.61 10.11
CA GLU A 98 7.76 2.02 10.10
C GLU A 98 8.86 2.27 9.09
N ILE A 99 9.11 3.54 8.76
CA ILE A 99 10.21 3.95 7.90
C ILE A 99 11.17 4.88 8.62
N ASP A 100 12.41 4.85 8.13
CA ASP A 100 13.44 5.81 8.44
C ASP A 100 14.03 6.28 7.09
N THR A 101 13.79 7.54 6.73
CA THR A 101 14.32 8.10 5.49
C THR A 101 15.76 8.51 5.68
N ARG A 102 16.69 7.95 4.87
CA ARG A 102 18.13 8.17 5.00
C ARG A 102 18.60 9.31 4.11
N ASN A 103 18.38 9.19 2.82
CA ASN A 103 18.83 10.16 1.84
C ASN A 103 17.71 10.53 0.88
N LYS A 104 17.74 11.76 0.37
CA LYS A 104 16.80 12.27 -0.64
C LYS A 104 17.58 12.91 -1.77
N TRP A 105 17.16 12.65 -3.00
CA TRP A 105 17.69 13.24 -4.21
C TRP A 105 16.53 13.63 -5.14
N GLU A 106 16.83 14.34 -6.21
CA GLU A 106 15.81 14.67 -7.23
C GLU A 106 15.18 13.43 -7.87
N GLN A 107 15.93 12.32 -7.97
CA GLN A 107 15.48 11.08 -8.59
C GLN A 107 14.74 10.15 -7.62
N GLY A 108 14.66 10.50 -6.33
CA GLY A 108 14.01 9.66 -5.33
C GLY A 108 14.62 9.75 -3.94
N GLN A 109 14.37 8.74 -3.14
CA GLN A 109 14.83 8.67 -1.74
C GLN A 109 15.16 7.24 -1.32
N VAL A 110 16.12 7.09 -0.41
CA VAL A 110 16.37 5.81 0.26
C VAL A 110 15.65 5.77 1.59
N VAL A 111 14.89 4.72 1.80
CA VAL A 111 14.18 4.46 3.03
C VAL A 111 14.57 3.12 3.63
N VAL A 112 14.61 3.06 4.93
CA VAL A 112 14.72 1.80 5.67
C VAL A 112 13.34 1.46 6.22
N VAL A 113 12.75 0.40 5.70
CA VAL A 113 11.49 -0.15 6.21
C VAL A 113 11.80 -1.15 7.30
N LYS A 114 11.24 -0.96 8.48
CA LYS A 114 11.31 -1.90 9.61
C LYS A 114 9.95 -2.55 9.80
N ARG A 115 9.91 -3.86 9.98
CA ARG A 115 8.69 -4.69 10.09
C ARG A 115 8.76 -5.55 11.33
N LYS A 116 7.97 -5.23 12.34
CA LYS A 116 7.99 -5.93 13.63
C LYS A 116 7.29 -7.28 13.53
N GLY A 117 7.88 -8.28 14.18
CA GLY A 117 7.32 -9.64 14.24
C GLY A 117 7.39 -10.41 12.91
N MET A 118 8.27 -9.98 12.00
CA MET A 118 8.62 -10.71 10.79
C MET A 118 9.89 -11.54 11.03
N PRO A 119 10.15 -12.60 10.23
CA PRO A 119 11.42 -13.28 10.22
C PRO A 119 12.58 -12.30 10.08
N LYS A 120 13.73 -12.61 10.68
CA LYS A 120 14.88 -11.71 10.77
C LYS A 120 15.32 -11.17 9.39
N GLU A 121 15.23 -12.01 8.39
CA GLU A 121 15.57 -11.70 6.98
C GLU A 121 14.63 -10.67 6.38
N LEU A 122 13.38 -10.61 6.86
CA LEU A 122 12.32 -9.71 6.39
C LEU A 122 12.03 -8.56 7.37
N GLU A 123 12.72 -8.52 8.51
CA GLU A 123 12.46 -7.50 9.55
C GLU A 123 12.87 -6.11 9.10
N LYS A 124 13.91 -6.00 8.25
CA LYS A 124 14.47 -4.72 7.83
C LYS A 124 14.93 -4.76 6.39
N SER A 125 14.45 -3.78 5.59
CA SER A 125 14.87 -3.58 4.21
C SER A 125 15.32 -2.16 3.96
N MET A 126 16.41 -1.99 3.24
CA MET A 126 16.81 -0.71 2.67
C MET A 126 16.34 -0.67 1.21
N LEU A 127 15.48 0.29 0.88
CA LEU A 127 14.78 0.38 -0.40
C LEU A 127 15.04 1.74 -1.04
N PHE A 128 15.28 1.74 -2.34
CA PHE A 128 15.24 2.96 -3.14
C PHE A 128 13.81 3.18 -3.65
N VAL A 129 13.26 4.35 -3.35
CA VAL A 129 11.93 4.78 -3.78
C VAL A 129 12.12 5.88 -4.83
N PRO A 130 11.81 5.65 -6.12
CA PRO A 130 12.04 6.62 -7.19
C PRO A 130 10.98 7.73 -7.23
N PHE A 131 10.53 8.15 -6.05
CA PHE A 131 9.57 9.22 -5.85
C PHE A 131 9.99 10.08 -4.68
N ILE A 132 9.68 11.38 -4.75
CA ILE A 132 9.96 12.35 -3.70
C ILE A 132 8.71 12.53 -2.82
N GLY A 133 8.95 12.83 -1.55
CA GLY A 133 7.90 13.14 -0.57
C GLY A 133 7.69 12.07 0.49
N ALA A 134 7.39 12.53 1.70
CA ALA A 134 7.20 11.64 2.84
C ALA A 134 6.03 10.66 2.64
N HIS A 135 4.98 11.09 1.96
CA HIS A 135 3.83 10.25 1.63
C HIS A 135 4.21 9.07 0.71
N GLN A 136 5.15 9.28 -0.25
CA GLN A 136 5.63 8.23 -1.12
C GLN A 136 6.50 7.20 -0.36
N ALA A 137 7.28 7.67 0.61
CA ALA A 137 8.02 6.76 1.49
C ALA A 137 7.07 5.88 2.33
N VAL A 138 5.97 6.46 2.85
CA VAL A 138 4.95 5.69 3.56
C VAL A 138 4.23 4.72 2.63
N ASN A 139 3.88 5.12 1.40
CA ASN A 139 3.28 4.23 0.41
C ASN A 139 4.20 3.05 0.07
N ALA A 140 5.51 3.31 -0.08
CA ALA A 140 6.51 2.26 -0.29
C ALA A 140 6.57 1.29 0.90
N ALA A 141 6.47 1.79 2.14
CA ALA A 141 6.42 0.94 3.33
C ALA A 141 5.16 0.06 3.38
N VAL A 142 4.01 0.61 2.98
CA VAL A 142 2.75 -0.15 2.85
C VAL A 142 2.90 -1.25 1.81
N ALA A 143 3.44 -0.94 0.63
CA ALA A 143 3.71 -1.91 -0.43
C ALA A 143 4.69 -2.99 0.04
N ALA A 144 5.80 -2.60 0.68
CA ALA A 144 6.79 -3.53 1.23
C ALA A 144 6.18 -4.46 2.28
N MET A 145 5.30 -3.96 3.15
CA MET A 145 4.61 -4.79 4.14
C MET A 145 3.64 -5.77 3.48
N ALA A 146 2.87 -5.34 2.47
CA ALA A 146 1.96 -6.20 1.73
C ALA A 146 2.72 -7.32 0.99
N LEU A 147 3.82 -6.98 0.32
CA LEU A 147 4.69 -7.96 -0.35
C LEU A 147 5.35 -8.92 0.65
N THR A 148 5.73 -8.46 1.85
CA THR A 148 6.25 -9.33 2.89
C THR A 148 5.23 -10.39 3.33
N ILE A 149 3.94 -10.05 3.38
CA ILE A 149 2.88 -11.03 3.65
C ILE A 149 2.81 -12.03 2.50
N LEU A 150 2.84 -11.54 1.25
CA LEU A 150 2.80 -12.39 0.07
C LEU A 150 4.01 -13.35 0.00
N MET A 151 5.22 -12.88 0.31
CA MET A 151 6.44 -13.71 0.37
C MET A 151 6.32 -14.87 1.36
N LYS A 152 5.58 -14.69 2.44
CA LYS A 152 5.34 -15.76 3.44
C LYS A 152 4.37 -16.82 2.94
N GLU A 153 3.43 -16.44 2.08
CA GLU A 153 2.44 -17.34 1.50
C GLU A 153 2.96 -18.01 0.21
N ASP A 154 3.79 -17.29 -0.54
CA ASP A 154 4.33 -17.76 -1.83
C ASP A 154 5.84 -17.52 -1.92
N GLY A 155 6.59 -18.59 -1.79
CA GLY A 155 8.07 -18.57 -1.82
C GLY A 155 8.68 -18.24 -3.19
N ARG A 156 7.90 -17.97 -4.24
CA ARG A 156 8.39 -17.53 -5.56
C ARG A 156 8.82 -16.06 -5.54
N ILE A 157 8.37 -15.27 -4.58
CA ILE A 157 8.73 -13.87 -4.42
C ILE A 157 9.68 -13.73 -3.23
N ASN A 158 10.73 -12.94 -3.39
CA ASN A 158 11.76 -12.72 -2.38
C ASN A 158 12.08 -11.23 -2.19
N GLU A 159 12.98 -10.94 -1.26
CA GLU A 159 13.36 -9.57 -0.90
C GLU A 159 14.06 -8.81 -2.04
N ASN A 160 14.76 -9.50 -2.95
CA ASN A 160 15.38 -8.86 -4.11
C ASN A 160 14.32 -8.42 -5.12
N ASP A 161 13.27 -9.21 -5.32
CA ASP A 161 12.14 -8.84 -6.19
C ASP A 161 11.44 -7.58 -5.67
N LEU A 162 11.27 -7.46 -4.34
CA LEU A 162 10.76 -6.23 -3.72
C LEU A 162 11.67 -5.03 -4.01
N ARG A 163 12.98 -5.17 -3.82
CA ARG A 163 13.96 -4.09 -4.04
C ARG A 163 13.98 -3.63 -5.49
N GLU A 164 14.10 -4.57 -6.40
CA GLU A 164 14.17 -4.28 -7.84
C GLU A 164 12.85 -3.74 -8.37
N GLY A 165 11.73 -4.34 -7.99
CA GLY A 165 10.39 -3.91 -8.39
C GLY A 165 10.11 -2.49 -7.97
N LEU A 166 10.43 -2.14 -6.71
CA LEU A 166 10.23 -0.79 -6.20
C LEU A 166 11.15 0.22 -6.90
N ALA A 167 12.44 -0.11 -7.07
CA ALA A 167 13.41 0.77 -7.73
C ALA A 167 13.10 1.04 -9.20
N ARG A 168 12.44 0.10 -9.87
CA ARG A 168 12.00 0.23 -11.28
C ARG A 168 10.62 0.88 -11.43
N THR A 169 9.90 1.15 -10.34
CA THR A 169 8.56 1.74 -10.42
C THR A 169 8.62 3.11 -11.11
N ARG A 170 7.67 3.35 -12.02
CA ARG A 170 7.49 4.63 -12.70
C ARG A 170 6.02 5.03 -12.61
N TRP A 171 5.78 6.29 -12.36
CA TRP A 171 4.42 6.83 -12.31
C TRP A 171 4.43 8.26 -12.83
N GLN A 172 4.08 8.41 -14.09
CA GLN A 172 4.03 9.70 -14.76
C GLN A 172 3.03 10.65 -14.11
N GLY A 173 3.38 11.94 -14.06
CA GLY A 173 2.53 12.98 -13.49
C GLY A 173 2.45 12.96 -11.96
N ARG A 174 3.39 12.30 -11.27
CA ARG A 174 3.50 12.29 -9.81
C ARG A 174 4.81 12.92 -9.34
N PHE A 175 4.88 14.25 -9.42
CA PHE A 175 6.04 15.06 -9.01
C PHE A 175 7.32 14.64 -9.75
N GLU A 176 7.30 14.77 -11.07
CA GLU A 176 8.46 14.53 -11.91
C GLU A 176 9.29 15.80 -12.06
N ILE A 177 10.60 15.66 -11.99
CA ILE A 177 11.55 16.76 -12.24
C ILE A 177 12.15 16.58 -13.64
N HIS A 178 11.91 17.56 -14.50
CA HIS A 178 12.45 17.59 -15.85
C HIS A 178 13.42 18.76 -16.02
N HIS A 179 14.56 18.52 -16.66
CA HIS A 179 15.52 19.55 -17.01
C HIS A 179 15.49 19.76 -18.53
N ALA A 180 15.09 20.93 -18.97
CA ALA A 180 15.04 21.29 -20.39
C ALA A 180 15.45 22.75 -20.59
N GLY A 181 16.34 23.03 -21.55
CA GLY A 181 16.79 24.38 -21.89
C GLY A 181 17.38 25.17 -20.72
N GLY A 182 18.07 24.49 -19.78
CA GLY A 182 18.65 25.11 -18.58
C GLY A 182 17.62 25.47 -17.49
N LYS A 183 16.37 25.02 -17.64
CA LYS A 183 15.29 25.21 -16.66
C LYS A 183 14.91 23.89 -16.02
N THR A 184 14.52 23.94 -14.73
CA THR A 184 13.90 22.83 -14.02
C THR A 184 12.38 23.03 -14.05
N VAL A 185 11.66 21.99 -14.46
CA VAL A 185 10.19 21.92 -14.46
C VAL A 185 9.76 20.79 -13.53
N VAL A 186 8.76 21.05 -12.69
CA VAL A 186 8.19 20.11 -11.71
C VAL A 186 6.73 19.87 -12.01
#